data_20b862907c288927a9e62089c9641668
#
_entry.id   20b862907c288927a9e62089c9641668
#
_cell.length_a   1.000
_cell.length_b   1.000
_cell.length_c   1.000
_cell.angle_alpha   90.00
_cell.angle_beta   90.00
_cell.angle_gamma   90.00
#
_symmetry.space_group_name_H-M   'P 1'
#
loop_
_entity.id
_entity.type
_entity.pdbx_description
1 polymer ?
#
loop_
_entity_poly.entity_id
_entity_poly.type
_entity_poly.pdbx_seq_one_letter_code
_entity_poly.pdbx_strand_id
1 'polypeptide(L)'
;EIKLIIIFCAFIALIAVVGGGFGAYFFASILVKPIKKLESHVNLVGRTKNKLDLRGKDVKIKTKDEIGNLGESINNMVHDMIAVAEEEELALDGKAVQKAFLPLVDAGFNNKKTYAEYKDNDVECFGYYEGESGVSGDYFDYKRLDDQWFVAIKCDASGHGIPAAIIMTVVATIFRRYFNNWT
;
A
#
# COMPACT_ATOMS: atom_id res chain seq x y z
N GLU A 1 67.44 19.47 34.40
CA GLU A 1 66.93 18.14 34.07
C GLU A 1 65.43 18.02 34.43
N ILE A 2 64.98 18.44 35.65
CA ILE A 2 63.55 18.36 36.01
C ILE A 2 62.61 19.16 35.04
N LYS A 3 63.01 20.34 34.61
CA LYS A 3 62.25 21.17 33.67
C LYS A 3 62.07 20.47 32.32
N LEU A 4 63.08 19.75 31.86
CA LEU A 4 63.00 19.01 30.57
C LEU A 4 62.03 17.84 30.64
N ILE A 5 61.99 17.13 31.76
CA ILE A 5 61.08 16.03 32.03
C ILE A 5 59.62 16.55 32.07
N ILE A 6 59.39 17.69 32.76
CA ILE A 6 58.06 18.30 32.82
C ILE A 6 57.55 18.69 31.39
N ILE A 7 58.40 19.33 30.58
CA ILE A 7 58.08 19.71 29.23
C ILE A 7 57.76 18.48 28.37
N PHE A 8 58.53 17.42 28.50
CA PHE A 8 58.32 16.17 27.79
C PHE A 8 57.02 15.48 28.19
N CYS A 9 56.71 15.41 29.48
CA CYS A 9 55.45 14.88 29.98
C CYS A 9 54.24 15.71 29.48
N ALA A 10 54.33 17.05 29.50
CA ALA A 10 53.29 17.94 29.00
C ALA A 10 53.04 17.75 27.48
N PHE A 11 54.11 17.54 26.73
CA PHE A 11 54.04 17.30 25.29
C PHE A 11 53.34 15.94 24.96
N ILE A 12 53.70 14.88 25.73
CA ILE A 12 53.01 13.58 25.61
C ILE A 12 51.54 13.70 25.97
N ALA A 13 51.20 14.39 27.05
CA ALA A 13 49.83 14.62 27.47
C ALA A 13 49.01 15.36 26.39
N LEU A 14 49.62 16.40 25.77
CA LEU A 14 48.99 17.15 24.68
C LEU A 14 48.68 16.23 23.46
N ILE A 15 49.67 15.42 23.07
CA ILE A 15 49.48 14.46 21.94
C ILE A 15 48.37 13.47 22.27
N ALA A 16 48.31 12.95 23.52
CA ALA A 16 47.26 12.01 23.92
C ALA A 16 45.86 12.66 23.89
N VAL A 17 45.72 13.90 24.35
CA VAL A 17 44.44 14.63 24.31
C VAL A 17 44.00 14.93 22.86
N VAL A 18 44.92 15.43 22.04
CA VAL A 18 44.62 15.73 20.61
C VAL A 18 44.31 14.44 19.85
N GLY A 19 45.09 13.40 20.02
CA GLY A 19 44.90 12.11 19.38
C GLY A 19 43.60 11.43 19.81
N GLY A 20 43.30 11.48 21.12
CA GLY A 20 42.03 10.96 21.65
C GLY A 20 40.79 11.72 21.15
N GLY A 21 40.89 13.06 21.12
CA GLY A 21 39.82 13.90 20.58
C GLY A 21 39.56 13.65 19.08
N PHE A 22 40.64 13.51 18.31
CA PHE A 22 40.54 13.19 16.87
C PHE A 22 39.95 11.79 16.63
N GLY A 23 40.40 10.80 17.40
CA GLY A 23 39.86 9.43 17.37
C GLY A 23 38.36 9.38 17.71
N ALA A 24 37.95 10.07 18.77
CA ALA A 24 36.55 10.17 19.17
C ALA A 24 35.66 10.84 18.09
N TYR A 25 36.15 11.94 17.51
CA TYR A 25 35.45 12.61 16.41
C TYR A 25 35.30 11.71 15.16
N PHE A 26 36.37 11.01 14.80
CA PHE A 26 36.38 10.08 13.67
C PHE A 26 35.41 8.92 13.91
N PHE A 27 35.45 8.30 15.07
CA PHE A 27 34.52 7.25 15.48
C PHE A 27 33.05 7.71 15.43
N ALA A 28 32.79 8.90 16.03
CA ALA A 28 31.46 9.47 16.01
C ALA A 28 30.95 9.77 14.57
N SER A 29 31.84 10.18 13.69
CA SER A 29 31.48 10.52 12.32
C SER A 29 31.21 9.30 11.44
N ILE A 30 31.95 8.22 11.63
CA ILE A 30 31.86 7.01 10.78
C ILE A 30 30.82 6.02 11.31
N LEU A 31 30.66 5.88 12.62
CA LEU A 31 29.77 4.88 13.21
C LEU A 31 28.50 5.52 13.81
N VAL A 32 28.65 6.46 14.74
CA VAL A 32 27.50 6.94 15.52
C VAL A 32 26.51 7.76 14.67
N LYS A 33 27.00 8.68 13.85
CA LYS A 33 26.10 9.52 13.02
C LYS A 33 25.28 8.71 11.99
N PRO A 34 25.87 7.78 11.21
CA PRO A 34 25.11 6.93 10.31
C PRO A 34 24.06 6.08 11.01
N ILE A 35 24.42 5.45 12.16
CA ILE A 35 23.50 4.62 12.95
C ILE A 35 22.31 5.46 13.45
N LYS A 36 22.55 6.65 14.02
CA LYS A 36 21.47 7.55 14.44
C LYS A 36 20.57 7.97 13.28
N LYS A 37 21.13 8.13 12.08
CA LYS A 37 20.37 8.46 10.89
C LYS A 37 19.48 7.29 10.47
N LEU A 38 19.98 6.06 10.51
CA LEU A 38 19.19 4.84 10.28
C LEU A 38 18.08 4.70 11.31
N GLU A 39 18.38 4.85 12.59
CA GLU A 39 17.40 4.80 13.68
C GLU A 39 16.26 5.81 13.45
N SER A 40 16.61 7.08 13.16
CA SER A 40 15.60 8.11 12.91
C SER A 40 14.74 7.81 11.70
N HIS A 41 15.31 7.21 10.65
CA HIS A 41 14.59 6.80 9.45
C HIS A 41 13.64 5.62 9.72
N VAL A 42 14.10 4.59 10.43
CA VAL A 42 13.26 3.46 10.84
C VAL A 42 12.10 3.93 11.72
N ASN A 43 12.36 4.86 12.64
CA ASN A 43 11.32 5.48 13.47
C ASN A 43 10.30 6.27 12.62
N LEU A 44 10.75 6.99 11.59
CA LEU A 44 9.87 7.65 10.63
C LEU A 44 8.97 6.64 9.92
N VAL A 45 9.55 5.56 9.37
CA VAL A 45 8.83 4.49 8.69
C VAL A 45 7.78 3.85 9.61
N GLY A 46 8.16 3.57 10.88
CA GLY A 46 7.27 2.98 11.87
C GLY A 46 6.07 3.87 12.24
N ARG A 47 6.28 5.20 12.30
CA ARG A 47 5.22 6.16 12.67
C ARG A 47 4.34 6.58 11.50
N THR A 48 4.79 6.41 10.27
CA THR A 48 4.03 6.77 9.07
C THR A 48 2.91 5.76 8.85
N LYS A 49 1.66 6.18 9.01
CA LYS A 49 0.47 5.33 8.84
C LYS A 49 0.27 4.96 7.37
N ASN A 50 0.18 5.94 6.49
CA ASN A 50 0.10 5.71 5.05
C ASN A 50 1.51 5.53 4.48
N LYS A 51 1.84 4.31 4.04
CA LYS A 51 3.18 3.98 3.51
C LYS A 51 3.51 4.70 2.20
N LEU A 52 2.52 5.15 1.46
CA LEU A 52 2.70 5.95 0.24
C LEU A 52 3.38 7.29 0.52
N ASP A 53 3.21 7.85 1.72
CA ASP A 53 3.87 9.09 2.15
C ASP A 53 5.39 8.94 2.31
N LEU A 54 5.91 7.72 2.23
CA LEU A 54 7.35 7.42 2.29
C LEU A 54 8.04 7.52 0.92
N ARG A 55 7.30 7.70 -0.17
CA ARG A 55 7.89 7.86 -1.52
C ARG A 55 8.96 8.95 -1.54
N GLY A 56 10.13 8.59 -2.05
CA GLY A 56 11.28 9.50 -2.18
C GLY A 56 11.96 9.89 -0.86
N LYS A 57 11.63 9.24 0.24
CA LYS A 57 12.23 9.49 1.56
C LYS A 57 13.33 8.50 1.91
N ASP A 58 14.17 8.15 0.96
CA ASP A 58 15.27 7.22 1.18
C ASP A 58 16.30 7.76 2.18
N VAL A 59 16.82 6.87 3.03
CA VAL A 59 17.95 7.20 3.86
C VAL A 59 19.24 7.11 3.05
N LYS A 60 20.02 8.19 3.02
CA LYS A 60 21.31 8.25 2.28
C LYS A 60 22.46 8.06 3.28
N ILE A 61 23.08 6.88 3.27
CA ILE A 61 24.29 6.54 4.03
C ILE A 61 25.47 6.55 3.05
N LYS A 62 26.54 7.27 3.42
CA LYS A 62 27.69 7.47 2.53
C LYS A 62 28.83 6.46 2.75
N THR A 63 28.73 5.61 3.76
CA THR A 63 29.73 4.59 4.04
C THR A 63 29.60 3.42 3.05
N LYS A 64 30.74 2.80 2.71
CA LYS A 64 30.79 1.63 1.80
C LYS A 64 31.11 0.35 2.59
N ASP A 65 30.50 0.21 3.73
CA ASP A 65 30.66 -0.88 4.68
C ASP A 65 29.28 -1.49 5.01
N GLU A 66 29.23 -2.31 6.06
CA GLU A 66 28.00 -2.98 6.52
C GLU A 66 26.89 -1.98 6.90
N ILE A 67 27.26 -0.77 7.33
CA ILE A 67 26.30 0.30 7.66
C ILE A 67 25.67 0.87 6.38
N GLY A 68 26.47 1.02 5.33
CA GLY A 68 25.97 1.40 4.00
C GLY A 68 25.01 0.36 3.43
N ASN A 69 25.41 -0.92 3.48
CA ASN A 69 24.59 -2.05 3.03
C ASN A 69 23.27 -2.14 3.83
N LEU A 70 23.32 -1.89 5.14
CA LEU A 70 22.11 -1.84 5.97
C LEU A 70 21.17 -0.71 5.54
N GLY A 71 21.71 0.46 5.20
CA GLY A 71 20.93 1.58 4.68
C GLY A 71 20.20 1.24 3.39
N GLU A 72 20.88 0.55 2.47
CA GLU A 72 20.29 0.08 1.21
C GLU A 72 19.19 -0.96 1.46
N SER A 73 19.44 -1.92 2.35
CA SER A 73 18.45 -2.94 2.74
C SER A 73 17.18 -2.32 3.33
N ILE A 74 17.33 -1.28 4.18
CA ILE A 74 16.19 -0.54 4.74
C ILE A 74 15.42 0.18 3.63
N ASN A 75 16.10 0.83 2.68
CA ASN A 75 15.43 1.48 1.55
C ASN A 75 14.65 0.47 0.70
N ASN A 76 15.24 -0.67 0.38
CA ASN A 76 14.56 -1.74 -0.37
C ASN A 76 13.30 -2.22 0.37
N MET A 77 13.40 -2.47 1.69
CA MET A 77 12.22 -2.82 2.50
C MET A 77 11.13 -1.74 2.46
N VAL A 78 11.50 -0.46 2.48
CA VAL A 78 10.55 0.66 2.38
C VAL A 78 9.90 0.70 0.99
N HIS A 79 10.65 0.46 -0.08
CA HIS A 79 10.12 0.38 -1.44
C HIS A 79 9.12 -0.77 -1.60
N ASP A 80 9.43 -1.95 -1.02
CA ASP A 80 8.50 -3.09 -1.02
C ASP A 80 7.20 -2.76 -0.27
N MET A 81 7.31 -2.08 0.89
CA MET A 81 6.14 -1.62 1.65
C MET A 81 5.27 -0.62 0.86
N ILE A 82 5.89 0.27 0.09
CA ILE A 82 5.19 1.23 -0.78
C ILE A 82 4.48 0.48 -1.90
N ALA A 83 5.14 -0.48 -2.56
CA ALA A 83 4.55 -1.26 -3.65
C ALA A 83 3.30 -2.03 -3.18
N VAL A 84 3.36 -2.67 -2.01
CA VAL A 84 2.19 -3.34 -1.41
C VAL A 84 1.06 -2.36 -1.12
N ALA A 85 1.38 -1.18 -0.57
CA ALA A 85 0.36 -0.16 -0.28
C ALA A 85 -0.29 0.41 -1.56
N GLU A 86 0.46 0.54 -2.66
CA GLU A 86 -0.05 0.92 -3.97
C GLU A 86 -1.02 -0.12 -4.53
N GLU A 87 -0.66 -1.39 -4.41
CA GLU A 87 -1.52 -2.49 -4.85
C GLU A 87 -2.83 -2.55 -4.05
N GLU A 88 -2.77 -2.36 -2.73
CA GLU A 88 -3.95 -2.28 -1.87
C GLU A 88 -4.86 -1.09 -2.23
N GLU A 89 -4.30 0.10 -2.49
CA GLU A 89 -5.07 1.29 -2.87
C GLU A 89 -5.80 1.07 -4.21
N LEU A 90 -5.08 0.55 -5.22
CA LEU A 90 -5.67 0.21 -6.52
C LEU A 90 -6.77 -0.84 -6.40
N ALA A 91 -6.60 -1.83 -5.53
CA ALA A 91 -7.59 -2.87 -5.30
C ALA A 91 -8.86 -2.31 -4.65
N LEU A 92 -8.72 -1.39 -3.68
CA LEU A 92 -9.85 -0.73 -3.02
C LEU A 92 -10.65 0.16 -3.98
N ASP A 93 -9.97 0.95 -4.80
CA ASP A 93 -10.60 1.81 -5.81
C ASP A 93 -11.31 0.97 -6.87
N GLY A 94 -10.67 -0.09 -7.36
CA GLY A 94 -11.26 -1.05 -8.27
C GLY A 94 -12.52 -1.71 -7.71
N LYS A 95 -12.53 -2.07 -6.44
CA LYS A 95 -13.69 -2.67 -5.75
C LYS A 95 -14.87 -1.69 -5.67
N ALA A 96 -14.61 -0.42 -5.38
CA ALA A 96 -15.67 0.59 -5.34
C ALA A 96 -16.31 0.81 -6.71
N VAL A 97 -15.49 0.91 -7.77
CA VAL A 97 -15.95 1.01 -9.16
C VAL A 97 -16.75 -0.24 -9.54
N GLN A 98 -16.26 -1.44 -9.24
CA GLN A 98 -16.94 -2.69 -9.56
C GLN A 98 -18.31 -2.81 -8.88
N LYS A 99 -18.41 -2.46 -7.60
CA LYS A 99 -19.69 -2.44 -6.88
C LYS A 99 -20.73 -1.51 -7.51
N ALA A 100 -20.31 -0.46 -8.21
CA ALA A 100 -21.22 0.42 -8.95
C ALA A 100 -21.93 -0.29 -10.11
N PHE A 101 -21.34 -1.35 -10.66
CA PHE A 101 -21.94 -2.21 -11.69
C PHE A 101 -22.84 -3.32 -11.13
N LEU A 102 -22.95 -3.48 -9.85
CA LEU A 102 -23.82 -4.48 -9.24
C LEU A 102 -25.11 -3.84 -8.71
N PRO A 103 -26.25 -4.54 -8.69
CA PRO A 103 -27.54 -4.03 -8.22
C PRO A 103 -27.63 -3.99 -6.69
N LEU A 104 -26.49 -3.82 -5.99
CA LEU A 104 -26.40 -3.85 -4.54
C LEU A 104 -27.16 -2.69 -3.90
N VAL A 105 -27.75 -2.95 -2.74
CA VAL A 105 -28.46 -1.93 -1.95
C VAL A 105 -27.51 -0.83 -1.52
N ASP A 106 -27.94 0.42 -1.66
CA ASP A 106 -27.19 1.58 -1.22
C ASP A 106 -27.07 1.62 0.32
N ALA A 107 -25.86 1.85 0.80
CA ALA A 107 -25.57 1.99 2.24
C ALA A 107 -25.41 3.45 2.67
N GLY A 108 -25.58 4.41 1.74
CA GLY A 108 -25.31 5.85 1.94
C GLY A 108 -23.86 6.24 1.68
N PHE A 109 -23.62 7.54 1.46
CA PHE A 109 -22.29 8.11 1.20
C PHE A 109 -21.48 7.40 0.09
N ASN A 110 -22.11 7.11 -1.05
CA ASN A 110 -21.50 6.38 -2.18
C ASN A 110 -21.01 4.96 -1.85
N ASN A 111 -21.51 4.37 -0.78
CA ASN A 111 -21.17 3.00 -0.41
C ASN A 111 -22.34 2.06 -0.71
N LYS A 112 -22.04 0.80 -1.08
CA LYS A 112 -23.01 -0.24 -1.32
C LYS A 112 -22.85 -1.39 -0.34
N LYS A 113 -23.96 -2.00 0.05
CA LYS A 113 -23.95 -3.23 0.86
C LYS A 113 -23.34 -4.39 0.07
N THR A 114 -23.31 -5.56 0.65
CA THR A 114 -22.84 -6.81 0.01
C THR A 114 -23.99 -7.63 -0.59
N TYR A 115 -25.20 -7.11 -0.55
CA TYR A 115 -26.36 -7.82 -1.06
C TYR A 115 -27.26 -6.91 -1.88
N ALA A 116 -28.05 -7.55 -2.73
CA ALA A 116 -29.13 -6.98 -3.51
C ALA A 116 -30.41 -7.75 -3.21
N GLU A 117 -31.53 -7.05 -3.21
CA GLU A 117 -32.84 -7.66 -3.03
C GLU A 117 -33.84 -7.00 -3.97
N TYR A 118 -34.73 -7.82 -4.51
CA TYR A 118 -35.85 -7.38 -5.33
C TYR A 118 -37.06 -8.23 -4.96
N LYS A 119 -38.19 -7.59 -4.80
CA LYS A 119 -39.46 -8.28 -4.54
C LYS A 119 -40.60 -7.52 -5.19
N ASP A 120 -41.40 -8.24 -5.94
CA ASP A 120 -42.71 -7.81 -6.39
C ASP A 120 -43.77 -8.86 -6.08
N ASN A 121 -44.94 -8.82 -6.75
CA ASN A 121 -46.03 -9.78 -6.50
C ASN A 121 -45.71 -11.21 -6.99
N ASP A 122 -44.84 -11.38 -7.98
CA ASP A 122 -44.60 -12.61 -8.69
C ASP A 122 -43.19 -13.16 -8.51
N VAL A 123 -42.21 -12.27 -8.19
CA VAL A 123 -40.80 -12.62 -8.13
C VAL A 123 -40.16 -12.09 -6.87
N GLU A 124 -39.39 -12.93 -6.21
CA GLU A 124 -38.48 -12.54 -5.15
C GLU A 124 -37.06 -12.98 -5.51
N CYS A 125 -36.12 -12.02 -5.53
CA CYS A 125 -34.74 -12.27 -5.90
C CYS A 125 -33.81 -11.70 -4.84
N PHE A 126 -32.83 -12.51 -4.42
CA PHE A 126 -31.78 -12.11 -3.50
C PHE A 126 -30.43 -12.45 -4.09
N GLY A 127 -29.51 -11.50 -4.10
CA GLY A 127 -28.13 -11.67 -4.53
C GLY A 127 -27.15 -11.27 -3.44
N TYR A 128 -26.09 -12.05 -3.28
CA TYR A 128 -25.00 -11.74 -2.38
C TYR A 128 -23.69 -11.64 -3.16
N TYR A 129 -22.87 -10.65 -2.81
CA TYR A 129 -21.58 -10.41 -3.44
C TYR A 129 -20.50 -10.12 -2.42
N GLU A 130 -19.42 -10.91 -2.47
CA GLU A 130 -18.20 -10.68 -1.72
C GLU A 130 -17.00 -11.07 -2.59
N GLY A 131 -16.19 -10.08 -2.97
CA GLY A 131 -14.95 -10.32 -3.72
C GLY A 131 -13.82 -10.74 -2.79
N GLU A 132 -13.08 -11.79 -3.16
CA GLU A 132 -12.01 -12.38 -2.34
C GLU A 132 -10.84 -11.40 -2.11
N SER A 133 -10.38 -10.72 -3.14
CA SER A 133 -9.22 -9.83 -3.06
C SER A 133 -9.38 -8.59 -3.94
N GLY A 134 -10.05 -7.57 -3.42
CA GLY A 134 -10.21 -6.32 -4.17
C GLY A 134 -11.26 -6.42 -5.27
N VAL A 135 -10.90 -6.79 -6.50
CA VAL A 135 -11.80 -6.93 -7.65
C VAL A 135 -11.98 -8.40 -8.05
N SER A 136 -13.16 -8.74 -8.59
CA SER A 136 -13.58 -10.10 -8.94
C SER A 136 -14.15 -10.20 -10.36
N GLY A 137 -14.16 -11.40 -10.93
CA GLY A 137 -14.82 -11.70 -12.20
C GLY A 137 -16.33 -11.92 -12.09
N ASP A 138 -16.84 -12.04 -10.87
CA ASP A 138 -18.25 -12.31 -10.63
C ASP A 138 -19.13 -11.12 -10.93
N TYR A 139 -20.23 -11.38 -11.57
CA TYR A 139 -21.29 -10.42 -11.86
C TYR A 139 -22.65 -11.06 -11.70
N PHE A 140 -23.58 -10.35 -11.11
CA PHE A 140 -25.00 -10.64 -11.21
C PHE A 140 -25.78 -9.34 -11.36
N ASP A 141 -26.90 -9.43 -12.07
CA ASP A 141 -27.86 -8.33 -12.19
C ASP A 141 -29.25 -8.90 -12.48
N TYR A 142 -30.27 -8.09 -12.33
CA TYR A 142 -31.65 -8.45 -12.65
C TYR A 142 -32.43 -7.23 -13.09
N LYS A 143 -33.49 -7.51 -13.84
CA LYS A 143 -34.40 -6.47 -14.29
C LYS A 143 -35.80 -7.02 -14.56
N ARG A 144 -36.83 -6.34 -14.06
CA ARG A 144 -38.20 -6.50 -14.51
C ARG A 144 -38.33 -5.74 -15.83
N LEU A 145 -38.71 -6.43 -16.93
CA LEU A 145 -38.88 -5.83 -18.24
C LEU A 145 -40.31 -5.35 -18.43
N ASP A 146 -41.29 -6.21 -18.11
CA ASP A 146 -42.72 -5.97 -18.14
C ASP A 146 -43.45 -6.92 -17.19
N ASP A 147 -44.77 -6.98 -17.28
CA ASP A 147 -45.60 -7.84 -16.41
C ASP A 147 -45.37 -9.35 -16.61
N GLN A 148 -44.79 -9.76 -17.76
CA GLN A 148 -44.55 -11.17 -18.10
C GLN A 148 -43.08 -11.58 -17.94
N TRP A 149 -42.15 -10.64 -18.06
CA TRP A 149 -40.73 -10.96 -18.16
C TRP A 149 -39.89 -10.36 -17.01
N PHE A 150 -39.21 -11.23 -16.31
CA PHE A 150 -38.14 -10.88 -15.38
C PHE A 150 -36.85 -11.55 -15.85
N VAL A 151 -35.76 -10.79 -15.92
CA VAL A 151 -34.47 -11.27 -16.39
C VAL A 151 -33.47 -11.20 -15.25
N ALA A 152 -32.73 -12.28 -15.06
CA ALA A 152 -31.61 -12.34 -14.14
C ALA A 152 -30.39 -12.92 -14.87
N ILE A 153 -29.21 -12.44 -14.52
CA ILE A 153 -27.93 -12.94 -15.03
C ILE A 153 -27.00 -13.22 -13.87
N LYS A 154 -26.23 -14.31 -13.98
CA LYS A 154 -25.03 -14.57 -13.21
C LYS A 154 -23.91 -14.85 -14.20
N CYS A 155 -22.76 -14.21 -13.99
CA CYS A 155 -21.55 -14.44 -14.77
C CYS A 155 -20.38 -14.63 -13.79
N ASP A 156 -19.48 -15.54 -14.15
CA ASP A 156 -18.23 -15.79 -13.45
C ASP A 156 -17.13 -15.83 -14.51
N ALA A 157 -16.33 -14.76 -14.59
CA ALA A 157 -15.22 -14.67 -15.52
C ALA A 157 -14.03 -15.46 -14.99
N SER A 158 -13.51 -16.36 -15.84
CA SER A 158 -12.34 -17.17 -15.48
C SER A 158 -11.14 -16.35 -15.06
N GLY A 159 -10.50 -16.73 -13.95
CA GLY A 159 -9.36 -16.04 -13.37
C GLY A 159 -9.76 -15.10 -12.23
N HIS A 160 -8.83 -14.25 -11.81
CA HIS A 160 -9.01 -13.33 -10.68
C HIS A 160 -8.37 -11.97 -10.97
N GLY A 161 -8.65 -11.01 -10.12
CA GLY A 161 -8.06 -9.67 -10.19
C GLY A 161 -8.54 -8.85 -11.38
N ILE A 162 -7.72 -7.90 -11.82
CA ILE A 162 -8.06 -6.90 -12.83
C ILE A 162 -8.51 -7.49 -14.16
N PRO A 163 -7.86 -8.51 -14.77
CA PRO A 163 -8.31 -9.08 -16.04
C PRO A 163 -9.75 -9.63 -15.99
N ALA A 164 -10.09 -10.35 -14.93
CA ALA A 164 -11.42 -10.89 -14.72
C ALA A 164 -12.46 -9.77 -14.50
N ALA A 165 -12.10 -8.75 -13.73
CA ALA A 165 -12.94 -7.57 -13.47
C ALA A 165 -13.26 -6.77 -14.76
N ILE A 166 -12.33 -6.68 -15.71
CA ILE A 166 -12.58 -6.05 -17.02
C ILE A 166 -13.63 -6.83 -17.79
N ILE A 167 -13.54 -8.17 -17.84
CA ILE A 167 -14.53 -9.02 -18.52
C ILE A 167 -15.90 -8.84 -17.87
N MET A 168 -15.96 -8.86 -16.54
CA MET A 168 -17.17 -8.59 -15.77
C MET A 168 -17.81 -7.25 -16.14
N THR A 169 -17.01 -6.19 -16.22
CA THR A 169 -17.48 -4.84 -16.57
C THR A 169 -18.07 -4.79 -17.98
N VAL A 170 -17.45 -5.49 -18.94
CA VAL A 170 -17.97 -5.61 -20.30
C VAL A 170 -19.32 -6.32 -20.30
N VAL A 171 -19.44 -7.45 -19.60
CA VAL A 171 -20.71 -8.21 -19.48
C VAL A 171 -21.78 -7.34 -18.82
N ALA A 172 -21.48 -6.65 -17.73
CA ALA A 172 -22.40 -5.76 -17.04
C ALA A 172 -22.90 -4.63 -17.96
N THR A 173 -21.99 -4.04 -18.74
CA THR A 173 -22.31 -2.96 -19.67
C THR A 173 -23.24 -3.46 -20.78
N ILE A 174 -22.96 -4.64 -21.37
CA ILE A 174 -23.78 -5.25 -22.42
C ILE A 174 -25.17 -5.57 -21.89
N PHE A 175 -25.27 -6.23 -20.72
CA PHE A 175 -26.53 -6.58 -20.08
C PHE A 175 -27.40 -5.33 -19.87
N ARG A 176 -26.84 -4.31 -19.22
CA ARG A 176 -27.57 -3.07 -18.92
C ARG A 176 -27.98 -2.32 -20.17
N ARG A 177 -27.09 -2.23 -21.16
CA ARG A 177 -27.42 -1.56 -22.44
C ARG A 177 -28.55 -2.28 -23.15
N TYR A 178 -28.52 -3.61 -23.21
CA TYR A 178 -29.51 -4.42 -23.92
C TYR A 178 -30.87 -4.33 -23.23
N PHE A 179 -30.93 -4.54 -21.94
CA PHE A 179 -32.20 -4.61 -21.22
C PHE A 179 -32.71 -3.26 -20.71
N ASN A 180 -31.90 -2.20 -20.67
CA ASN A 180 -32.42 -0.85 -20.39
C ASN A 180 -33.15 -0.24 -21.58
N ASN A 181 -32.86 -0.68 -22.77
CA ASN A 181 -33.51 -0.22 -23.99
C ASN A 181 -34.59 -1.22 -24.51
N TRP A 182 -34.98 -2.13 -23.65
CA TRP A 182 -36.08 -3.06 -23.95
C TRP A 182 -37.41 -2.28 -23.97
N THR A 183 -38.04 -2.19 -25.13
CA THR A 183 -39.34 -1.56 -25.37
C THR A 183 -40.34 -2.60 -25.91
#